data_1bb8bbd6c45a3a345427448c25424d95
#
_entry.id   1bb8bbd6c45a3a345427448c25424d95
#
_cell.length_a   1.000
_cell.length_b   1.000
_cell.length_c   1.000
_cell.angle_alpha   90.00
_cell.angle_beta   90.00
_cell.angle_gamma   90.00
#
_symmetry.space_group_name_H-M   'P 1'
#
loop_
_entity.id
_entity.type
_entity.pdbx_description
1 polymer ?
#
loop_
_entity_poly.entity_id
_entity_poly.type
_entity_poly.pdbx_seq_one_letter_code
_entity_poly.pdbx_strand_id
1 'polypeptide(L)'
;QALSCVISTIVKPVHELEKNRQNLILQQKVDAVPFLFDQDSANEPTEFRMFFRIAKNEYCYYISLKNDEIISESLYRKSITGKKSATIFERETDNITLGPSINKKSINTSVNPKMPYLSFLAINYDISVISEVMTWFESCIIRSYANPIVEHQIMLAKDAPYKEQFIRALNDMDIDITDYRYDEDSHQLFMKRNLGTAEYELPFSEESDGTRKLIAAL
;
A
#
# COMPACT_ATOMS: atom_id res chain seq x y z
N GLN A 1 -4.98 -9.19 -3.39
CA GLN A 1 -4.27 -8.74 -4.62
C GLN A 1 -4.83 -7.42 -5.16
N ALA A 2 -6.16 -7.28 -5.38
CA ALA A 2 -6.78 -6.06 -5.92
C ALA A 2 -6.44 -4.79 -5.12
N LEU A 3 -6.63 -4.81 -3.81
CA LEU A 3 -6.31 -3.68 -2.93
C LEU A 3 -4.81 -3.34 -2.95
N SER A 4 -3.94 -4.36 -2.95
CA SER A 4 -2.49 -4.19 -3.07
C SER A 4 -2.11 -3.49 -4.39
N CYS A 5 -2.72 -3.90 -5.50
CA CYS A 5 -2.50 -3.28 -6.80
C CYS A 5 -2.82 -1.78 -6.78
N VAL A 6 -4.00 -1.41 -6.27
CA VAL A 6 -4.42 0.01 -6.21
C VAL A 6 -3.49 0.84 -5.34
N ILE A 7 -3.22 0.38 -4.11
CA ILE A 7 -2.37 1.13 -3.18
C ILE A 7 -0.94 1.27 -3.74
N SER A 8 -0.38 0.18 -4.28
CA SER A 8 0.94 0.21 -4.92
C SER A 8 0.98 1.19 -6.10
N THR A 9 -0.05 1.20 -6.95
CA THR A 9 -0.14 2.11 -8.10
C THR A 9 -0.12 3.58 -7.67
N ILE A 10 -0.77 3.91 -6.54
CA ILE A 10 -0.86 5.28 -6.02
C ILE A 10 0.38 5.70 -5.25
N VAL A 11 0.90 4.84 -4.36
CA VAL A 11 1.94 5.21 -3.41
C VAL A 11 3.34 5.09 -4.00
N LYS A 12 3.57 4.11 -4.88
CA LYS A 12 4.89 3.86 -5.48
C LYS A 12 5.52 5.08 -6.16
N PRO A 13 4.79 5.90 -6.99
CA PRO A 13 5.37 7.09 -7.61
C PRO A 13 5.91 8.09 -6.61
N VAL A 14 5.24 8.26 -5.47
CA VAL A 14 5.64 9.20 -4.42
C VAL A 14 6.93 8.72 -3.76
N HIS A 15 7.01 7.44 -3.39
CA HIS A 15 8.19 6.86 -2.75
C HIS A 15 9.41 6.77 -3.67
N GLU A 16 9.22 6.53 -4.97
CA GLU A 16 10.32 6.50 -5.94
C GLU A 16 10.95 7.87 -6.14
N LEU A 17 10.17 8.95 -6.05
CA LEU A 17 10.68 10.31 -6.08
C LEU A 17 11.55 10.65 -4.88
N GLU A 18 11.18 10.18 -3.71
CA GLU A 18 11.98 10.39 -2.49
C GLU A 18 13.35 9.69 -2.58
N LYS A 19 13.40 8.51 -3.22
CA LYS A 19 14.63 7.72 -3.38
C LYS A 19 15.51 8.16 -4.53
N ASN A 20 14.94 8.62 -5.64
CA ASN A 20 15.65 8.87 -6.91
C ASN A 20 15.35 10.24 -7.50
N ARG A 21 15.82 11.31 -6.87
CA ARG A 21 15.69 12.68 -7.43
C ARG A 21 16.37 12.89 -8.80
N GLN A 22 17.14 11.94 -9.31
CA GLN A 22 17.97 12.11 -10.52
C GLN A 22 17.58 11.30 -11.76
N ASN A 23 16.70 10.28 -11.68
CA ASN A 23 16.35 9.44 -12.83
C ASN A 23 14.86 9.08 -12.87
N LEU A 24 14.02 10.07 -13.13
CA LEU A 24 12.58 9.88 -13.32
C LEU A 24 12.23 9.45 -14.75
N ILE A 25 12.70 8.31 -15.19
CA ILE A 25 12.01 7.56 -16.23
C ILE A 25 11.15 6.55 -15.50
N LEU A 26 9.95 6.98 -15.12
CA LEU A 26 8.94 6.12 -14.52
C LEU A 26 8.49 5.08 -15.55
N GLN A 27 9.18 3.96 -15.62
CA GLN A 27 8.61 2.73 -16.15
C GLN A 27 7.66 2.15 -15.11
N GLN A 28 6.56 2.86 -14.85
CA GLN A 28 5.51 2.31 -14.03
C GLN A 28 4.77 1.24 -14.83
N LYS A 29 5.09 -0.01 -14.53
CA LYS A 29 4.24 -1.11 -14.92
C LYS A 29 3.13 -1.22 -13.88
N VAL A 30 1.90 -0.95 -14.28
CA VAL A 30 0.73 -1.22 -13.46
C VAL A 30 0.44 -2.71 -13.55
N ASP A 31 0.61 -3.44 -12.46
CA ASP A 31 0.38 -4.89 -12.42
C ASP A 31 -1.13 -5.26 -12.35
N ALA A 32 -1.98 -4.52 -13.05
CA ALA A 32 -3.40 -4.84 -13.18
C ALA A 32 -3.58 -5.87 -14.28
N VAL A 33 -3.71 -7.13 -13.90
CA VAL A 33 -4.05 -8.21 -14.83
C VAL A 33 -5.56 -8.29 -14.96
N PRO A 34 -6.13 -8.21 -16.20
CA PRO A 34 -7.56 -8.37 -16.41
C PRO A 34 -8.02 -9.79 -16.07
N PHE A 35 -9.32 -9.97 -15.86
CA PHE A 35 -9.88 -11.30 -15.63
C PHE A 35 -9.77 -12.13 -16.91
N LEU A 36 -8.98 -13.21 -16.88
CA LEU A 36 -8.59 -13.97 -18.08
C LEU A 36 -9.52 -15.15 -18.39
N PHE A 37 -10.50 -15.45 -17.54
CA PHE A 37 -11.39 -16.61 -17.73
C PHE A 37 -12.64 -16.30 -18.57
N ASP A 38 -12.75 -15.06 -19.06
CA ASP A 38 -13.80 -14.63 -19.96
C ASP A 38 -13.18 -13.78 -21.09
N GLN A 39 -13.55 -14.12 -22.35
CA GLN A 39 -12.95 -13.46 -23.52
C GLN A 39 -13.30 -11.97 -23.62
N ASP A 40 -14.48 -11.58 -23.17
CA ASP A 40 -14.93 -10.19 -23.21
C ASP A 40 -14.22 -9.38 -22.14
N SER A 41 -14.09 -9.92 -20.93
CA SER A 41 -13.41 -9.26 -19.80
C SER A 41 -11.93 -9.03 -20.04
N ALA A 42 -11.25 -9.84 -20.84
CA ALA A 42 -9.84 -9.66 -21.18
C ALA A 42 -9.57 -8.34 -21.92
N ASN A 43 -10.59 -7.79 -22.60
CA ASN A 43 -10.50 -6.55 -23.35
C ASN A 43 -11.11 -5.34 -22.64
N GLU A 44 -11.74 -5.55 -21.48
CA GLU A 44 -12.32 -4.47 -20.68
C GLU A 44 -11.29 -3.85 -19.74
N PRO A 45 -11.48 -2.58 -19.34
CA PRO A 45 -10.64 -1.97 -18.31
C PRO A 45 -10.79 -2.68 -16.95
N THR A 46 -9.70 -2.77 -16.20
CA THR A 46 -9.75 -3.19 -14.80
C THR A 46 -10.11 -2.01 -13.93
N GLU A 47 -11.22 -2.09 -13.22
CA GLU A 47 -11.77 -1.00 -12.42
C GLU A 47 -11.65 -1.26 -10.93
N PHE A 48 -11.26 -0.24 -10.18
CA PHE A 48 -11.22 -0.27 -8.73
C PHE A 48 -11.99 0.92 -8.17
N ARG A 49 -12.82 0.65 -7.17
CA ARG A 49 -13.54 1.68 -6.42
C ARG A 49 -13.36 1.45 -4.93
N MET A 50 -12.81 2.43 -4.24
CA MET A 50 -12.51 2.36 -2.83
C MET A 50 -13.28 3.43 -2.06
N PHE A 51 -13.93 2.99 -0.98
CA PHE A 51 -14.59 3.88 -0.03
C PHE A 51 -13.82 3.83 1.29
N PHE A 52 -13.45 4.97 1.81
CA PHE A 52 -12.72 5.06 3.07
C PHE A 52 -13.10 6.32 3.84
N ARG A 53 -12.72 6.37 5.12
CA ARG A 53 -13.02 7.49 6.01
C ARG A 53 -11.75 8.08 6.57
N ILE A 54 -11.70 9.41 6.60
CA ILE A 54 -10.68 10.16 7.30
C ILE A 54 -11.41 11.21 8.15
N ALA A 55 -11.25 11.12 9.47
CA ALA A 55 -11.93 11.98 10.45
C ALA A 55 -13.45 12.06 10.22
N LYS A 56 -13.97 13.21 9.81
CA LYS A 56 -15.40 13.46 9.58
C LYS A 56 -15.83 13.38 8.12
N ASN A 57 -14.96 12.89 7.24
CA ASN A 57 -15.21 12.81 5.80
C ASN A 57 -15.17 11.36 5.31
N GLU A 58 -16.07 11.06 4.39
CA GLU A 58 -16.04 9.86 3.55
C GLU A 58 -15.44 10.23 2.21
N TYR A 59 -14.56 9.39 1.70
CA TYR A 59 -13.95 9.52 0.40
C TYR A 59 -14.34 8.35 -0.49
N CYS A 60 -14.46 8.62 -1.79
CA CYS A 60 -14.59 7.62 -2.82
C CYS A 60 -13.49 7.87 -3.85
N TYR A 61 -12.56 6.95 -3.96
CA TYR A 61 -11.54 6.95 -5.00
C TYR A 61 -11.87 5.88 -6.04
N TYR A 62 -11.81 6.25 -7.30
CA TYR A 62 -12.03 5.36 -8.43
C TYR A 62 -10.87 5.47 -9.41
N ILE A 63 -10.43 4.34 -9.94
CA ILE A 63 -9.44 4.26 -11.01
C ILE A 63 -9.79 3.12 -11.96
N SER A 64 -9.66 3.36 -13.26
CA SER A 64 -9.85 2.42 -14.35
C SER A 64 -8.58 2.34 -15.18
N LEU A 65 -8.08 1.12 -15.40
CA LEU A 65 -6.79 0.82 -15.98
C LEU A 65 -6.95 -0.10 -17.19
N LYS A 66 -6.29 0.24 -18.29
CA LYS A 66 -6.23 -0.62 -19.48
C LYS A 66 -4.88 -0.47 -20.17
N ASN A 67 -4.21 -1.57 -20.49
CA ASN A 67 -2.90 -1.58 -21.17
C ASN A 67 -1.86 -0.70 -20.49
N ASP A 68 -1.76 -0.78 -19.15
CA ASP A 68 -0.87 0.03 -18.31
C ASP A 68 -1.17 1.54 -18.32
N GLU A 69 -2.31 1.97 -18.87
CA GLU A 69 -2.74 3.37 -18.88
C GLU A 69 -3.97 3.59 -18.04
N ILE A 70 -4.09 4.78 -17.50
CA ILE A 70 -5.25 5.21 -16.72
C ILE A 70 -6.28 5.78 -17.67
N ILE A 71 -7.40 5.07 -17.79
CA ILE A 71 -8.52 5.46 -18.64
C ILE A 71 -9.39 6.49 -17.93
N SER A 72 -9.70 6.25 -16.65
CA SER A 72 -10.40 7.21 -15.82
C SER A 72 -9.92 7.15 -14.36
N GLU A 73 -10.00 8.27 -13.67
CA GLU A 73 -9.63 8.40 -12.27
C GLU A 73 -10.47 9.51 -11.62
N SER A 74 -10.97 9.28 -10.42
CA SER A 74 -11.71 10.31 -9.71
C SER A 74 -11.59 10.20 -8.20
N LEU A 75 -11.70 11.36 -7.53
CA LEU A 75 -11.73 11.46 -6.09
C LEU A 75 -12.89 12.34 -5.65
N TYR A 76 -13.75 11.80 -4.81
CA TYR A 76 -14.89 12.50 -4.23
C TYR A 76 -14.75 12.54 -2.71
N ARG A 77 -15.32 13.58 -2.11
CA ARG A 77 -15.41 13.74 -0.65
C ARG A 77 -16.84 14.07 -0.24
N LYS A 78 -17.29 13.46 0.84
CA LYS A 78 -18.59 13.72 1.46
C LYS A 78 -18.41 13.83 2.97
N SER A 79 -19.01 14.83 3.60
CA SER A 79 -19.09 14.86 5.07
C SER A 79 -19.98 13.71 5.55
N ILE A 80 -19.63 13.06 6.67
CA ILE A 80 -20.43 11.96 7.25
C ILE A 80 -21.88 12.41 7.54
N THR A 81 -22.07 13.65 7.95
CA THR A 81 -23.41 14.23 8.20
C THR A 81 -24.02 14.87 6.97
N GLY A 82 -23.25 15.00 5.88
CA GLY A 82 -23.69 15.65 4.65
C GLY A 82 -24.43 14.70 3.72
N LYS A 83 -25.34 15.26 2.92
CA LYS A 83 -26.07 14.50 1.88
C LYS A 83 -25.42 14.57 0.49
N LYS A 84 -24.59 15.58 0.25
CA LYS A 84 -23.97 15.82 -1.07
C LYS A 84 -22.50 15.44 -1.06
N SER A 85 -22.07 14.77 -2.13
CA SER A 85 -20.67 14.53 -2.44
C SER A 85 -20.10 15.71 -3.21
N ALA A 86 -18.86 16.08 -2.92
CA ALA A 86 -18.11 17.10 -3.64
C ALA A 86 -17.00 16.43 -4.44
N THR A 87 -16.87 16.78 -5.70
CA THR A 87 -15.75 16.38 -6.55
C THR A 87 -14.47 17.07 -6.07
N ILE A 88 -13.39 16.30 -5.90
CA ILE A 88 -12.03 16.83 -5.72
C ILE A 88 -11.38 16.94 -7.10
N PHE A 89 -11.36 15.86 -7.87
CA PHE A 89 -11.03 15.85 -9.29
C PHE A 89 -11.71 14.69 -10.02
N GLU A 90 -11.82 14.83 -11.32
CA GLU A 90 -12.21 13.78 -12.26
C GLU A 90 -11.27 13.82 -13.46
N ARG A 91 -10.86 12.65 -13.93
CA ARG A 91 -10.03 12.44 -15.11
C ARG A 91 -10.68 11.41 -16.01
N GLU A 92 -10.81 11.78 -17.29
CA GLU A 92 -11.19 10.88 -18.38
C GLU A 92 -10.11 10.99 -19.46
N THR A 93 -9.24 10.01 -19.53
CA THR A 93 -8.02 10.01 -20.36
C THR A 93 -7.16 11.26 -20.15
N ASP A 94 -7.15 12.19 -21.09
CA ASP A 94 -6.41 13.45 -21.03
C ASP A 94 -7.21 14.64 -20.49
N ASN A 95 -8.52 14.46 -20.31
CA ASN A 95 -9.39 15.52 -19.81
C ASN A 95 -9.50 15.46 -18.30
N ILE A 96 -8.97 16.47 -17.62
CA ILE A 96 -8.96 16.55 -16.15
C ILE A 96 -9.78 17.74 -15.69
N THR A 97 -10.79 17.48 -14.87
CA THR A 97 -11.65 18.46 -14.24
C THR A 97 -11.37 18.55 -12.75
N LEU A 98 -11.09 19.77 -12.26
CA LEU A 98 -10.83 20.04 -10.84
C LEU A 98 -12.08 20.53 -10.13
N GLY A 99 -12.33 19.99 -8.94
CA GLY A 99 -13.39 20.44 -8.06
C GLY A 99 -13.09 21.77 -7.36
N PRO A 100 -14.08 22.34 -6.63
CA PRO A 100 -13.96 23.67 -6.03
C PRO A 100 -12.97 23.73 -4.86
N SER A 101 -12.58 22.59 -4.27
CA SER A 101 -11.58 22.53 -3.19
C SER A 101 -10.14 22.66 -3.67
N ILE A 102 -9.91 22.66 -4.98
CA ILE A 102 -8.60 22.82 -5.59
C ILE A 102 -8.53 24.18 -6.32
N ASN A 103 -7.47 24.95 -6.09
CA ASN A 103 -7.27 26.22 -6.78
C ASN A 103 -6.84 25.97 -8.24
N LYS A 104 -7.75 26.17 -9.18
CA LYS A 104 -7.59 25.83 -10.59
C LYS A 104 -6.50 26.61 -11.33
N LYS A 105 -6.07 27.77 -10.82
CA LYS A 105 -5.21 28.69 -11.59
C LYS A 105 -3.74 28.28 -11.73
N SER A 106 -3.27 27.35 -10.92
CA SER A 106 -1.86 26.98 -10.87
C SER A 106 -1.59 25.48 -11.05
N ILE A 107 -2.62 24.68 -11.28
CA ILE A 107 -2.51 23.23 -11.34
C ILE A 107 -2.45 22.74 -12.77
N ASN A 108 -1.41 21.96 -13.09
CA ASN A 108 -1.28 21.34 -14.39
C ASN A 108 -2.27 20.17 -14.53
N THR A 109 -3.01 20.15 -15.62
CA THR A 109 -3.96 19.10 -15.99
C THR A 109 -3.45 18.23 -17.13
N SER A 110 -2.21 18.39 -17.57
CA SER A 110 -1.57 17.52 -18.56
C SER A 110 -0.59 16.61 -17.85
N VAL A 111 -0.88 15.33 -17.79
CA VAL A 111 -0.13 14.31 -17.02
C VAL A 111 0.10 13.08 -17.88
N ASN A 112 1.19 12.38 -17.64
CA ASN A 112 1.47 11.10 -18.28
C ASN A 112 0.28 10.12 -18.08
N PRO A 113 -0.19 9.43 -19.15
CA PRO A 113 -1.29 8.46 -19.05
C PRO A 113 -1.10 7.36 -18.01
N LYS A 114 0.15 7.01 -17.68
CA LYS A 114 0.51 5.98 -16.69
C LYS A 114 0.62 6.51 -15.26
N MET A 115 0.59 7.82 -15.04
CA MET A 115 0.72 8.44 -13.73
C MET A 115 -0.66 8.69 -13.12
N PRO A 116 -0.99 8.13 -11.94
CA PRO A 116 -2.19 8.53 -11.21
C PRO A 116 -2.19 10.02 -10.93
N TYR A 117 -3.31 10.68 -11.18
CA TYR A 117 -3.43 12.11 -10.97
C TYR A 117 -3.39 12.48 -9.49
N LEU A 118 -3.89 11.60 -8.62
CA LEU A 118 -3.73 11.73 -7.18
C LEU A 118 -2.25 11.81 -6.78
N SER A 119 -1.43 10.89 -7.28
CA SER A 119 0.01 10.87 -7.02
C SER A 119 0.70 12.09 -7.61
N PHE A 120 0.34 12.48 -8.83
CA PHE A 120 0.86 13.68 -9.47
C PHE A 120 0.57 14.95 -8.65
N LEU A 121 -0.65 15.09 -8.13
CA LEU A 121 -1.01 16.20 -7.26
C LEU A 121 -0.22 16.19 -5.96
N ALA A 122 -0.08 15.02 -5.32
CA ALA A 122 0.66 14.87 -4.07
C ALA A 122 2.15 15.23 -4.20
N ILE A 123 2.75 14.90 -5.34
CA ILE A 123 4.15 15.16 -5.63
C ILE A 123 4.43 16.64 -5.90
N ASN A 124 3.56 17.30 -6.64
CA ASN A 124 3.85 18.60 -7.22
C ASN A 124 3.19 19.77 -6.48
N TYR A 125 2.20 19.53 -5.64
CA TYR A 125 1.40 20.57 -5.02
C TYR A 125 1.11 20.28 -3.54
N ASP A 126 1.18 21.33 -2.72
CA ASP A 126 0.74 21.27 -1.32
C ASP A 126 -0.75 21.57 -1.24
N ILE A 127 -1.57 20.52 -1.34
CA ILE A 127 -3.03 20.59 -1.28
C ILE A 127 -3.50 19.72 -0.12
N SER A 128 -4.00 20.35 0.93
CA SER A 128 -4.34 19.66 2.20
C SER A 128 -5.22 18.42 2.03
N VAL A 129 -6.24 18.46 1.17
CA VAL A 129 -7.12 17.30 0.92
C VAL A 129 -6.39 16.17 0.19
N ILE A 130 -5.42 16.48 -0.66
CA ILE A 130 -4.60 15.47 -1.37
C ILE A 130 -3.61 14.85 -0.39
N SER A 131 -2.92 15.66 0.42
CA SER A 131 -1.99 15.17 1.45
C SER A 131 -2.70 14.28 2.48
N GLU A 132 -3.91 14.66 2.93
CA GLU A 132 -4.74 13.84 3.81
C GLU A 132 -5.05 12.46 3.23
N VAL A 133 -5.45 12.42 1.96
CA VAL A 133 -5.78 11.17 1.24
C VAL A 133 -4.52 10.34 0.99
N MET A 134 -3.40 10.95 0.60
CA MET A 134 -2.13 10.23 0.42
C MET A 134 -1.64 9.61 1.72
N THR A 135 -1.66 10.35 2.83
CA THR A 135 -1.30 9.81 4.15
C THR A 135 -2.15 8.60 4.52
N TRP A 136 -3.44 8.61 4.18
CA TRP A 136 -4.29 7.43 4.38
C TRP A 136 -3.82 6.23 3.54
N PHE A 137 -3.52 6.42 2.25
CA PHE A 137 -3.00 5.35 1.39
C PHE A 137 -1.66 4.81 1.89
N GLU A 138 -0.75 5.68 2.32
CA GLU A 138 0.56 5.32 2.88
C GLU A 138 0.47 4.59 4.22
N SER A 139 -0.57 4.87 5.00
CA SER A 139 -0.84 4.18 6.27
C SER A 139 -1.44 2.78 6.09
N CYS A 140 -1.88 2.42 4.88
CA CYS A 140 -2.46 1.12 4.60
C CYS A 140 -1.39 0.02 4.68
N ILE A 141 -1.54 -0.89 5.62
CA ILE A 141 -0.69 -2.07 5.74
C ILE A 141 -1.35 -3.23 4.99
N ILE A 142 -0.71 -3.70 3.92
CA ILE A 142 -1.17 -4.85 3.17
C ILE A 142 -0.27 -6.03 3.52
N ARG A 143 -0.85 -7.05 4.12
CA ARG A 143 -0.14 -8.27 4.48
C ARG A 143 -0.45 -9.37 3.45
N SER A 144 0.59 -9.98 2.89
CA SER A 144 0.46 -11.15 2.05
C SER A 144 0.70 -12.42 2.87
N TYR A 145 -0.36 -13.16 3.16
CA TYR A 145 -0.23 -14.46 3.81
C TYR A 145 0.46 -15.52 2.94
N ALA A 146 0.60 -15.28 1.65
CA ALA A 146 1.34 -16.17 0.75
C ALA A 146 2.86 -15.99 0.85
N ASN A 147 3.32 -14.79 1.23
CA ASN A 147 4.73 -14.51 1.44
C ASN A 147 4.94 -13.50 2.59
N PRO A 148 4.67 -13.92 3.85
CA PRO A 148 4.70 -13.04 5.02
C PRO A 148 6.10 -12.58 5.43
N ILE A 149 7.15 -13.16 4.86
CA ILE A 149 8.51 -13.10 5.37
C ILE A 149 9.12 -11.70 5.33
N VAL A 150 8.92 -10.95 4.22
CA VAL A 150 9.64 -9.68 4.00
C VAL A 150 9.11 -8.55 4.89
N GLU A 151 7.80 -8.48 5.06
CA GLU A 151 7.15 -7.40 5.83
C GLU A 151 7.37 -7.57 7.33
N HIS A 152 7.34 -8.82 7.84
CA HIS A 152 7.59 -9.10 9.25
C HIS A 152 9.04 -8.89 9.67
N GLN A 153 9.99 -9.21 8.81
CA GLN A 153 11.39 -8.93 9.09
C GLN A 153 11.61 -7.43 9.35
N ILE A 154 10.98 -6.56 8.56
CA ILE A 154 11.11 -5.12 8.71
C ILE A 154 10.38 -4.62 9.97
N MET A 155 9.20 -5.16 10.29
CA MET A 155 8.44 -4.76 11.47
C MET A 155 9.12 -5.22 12.76
N LEU A 156 9.56 -6.48 12.83
CA LEU A 156 10.26 -7.03 13.99
C LEU A 156 11.64 -6.38 14.22
N ALA A 157 12.29 -5.90 13.16
CA ALA A 157 13.55 -5.17 13.27
C ALA A 157 13.39 -3.79 13.93
N LYS A 158 12.21 -3.15 13.76
CA LYS A 158 11.97 -1.77 14.20
C LYS A 158 11.32 -1.64 15.57
N ASP A 159 10.59 -2.67 16.06
CA ASP A 159 9.69 -2.54 17.20
C ASP A 159 10.17 -3.31 18.46
N ALA A 160 11.30 -2.89 19.04
CA ALA A 160 11.74 -3.37 20.34
C ALA A 160 10.69 -3.26 21.48
N PRO A 161 9.80 -2.23 21.53
CA PRO A 161 8.78 -2.12 22.58
C PRO A 161 7.77 -3.26 22.61
N TYR A 162 7.47 -3.88 21.48
CA TYR A 162 6.47 -4.96 21.36
C TYR A 162 7.06 -6.36 21.45
N LYS A 163 8.40 -6.47 21.55
CA LYS A 163 9.11 -7.74 21.55
C LYS A 163 8.62 -8.72 22.61
N GLU A 164 8.47 -8.25 23.85
CA GLU A 164 8.00 -9.10 24.94
C GLU A 164 6.55 -9.58 24.76
N GLN A 165 5.68 -8.70 24.25
CA GLN A 165 4.28 -9.05 23.96
C GLN A 165 4.20 -10.06 22.82
N PHE A 166 5.00 -9.90 21.80
CA PHE A 166 5.09 -10.78 20.65
C PHE A 166 5.57 -12.20 21.07
N ILE A 167 6.66 -12.28 21.83
CA ILE A 167 7.19 -13.54 22.33
C ILE A 167 6.17 -14.23 23.25
N ARG A 168 5.48 -13.48 24.10
CA ARG A 168 4.45 -14.00 24.98
C ARG A 168 3.28 -14.59 24.18
N ALA A 169 2.82 -13.88 23.14
CA ALA A 169 1.75 -14.36 22.26
C ALA A 169 2.14 -15.64 21.49
N LEU A 170 3.40 -15.79 21.08
CA LEU A 170 3.89 -17.02 20.46
C LEU A 170 3.90 -18.19 21.44
N ASN A 171 4.36 -17.97 22.67
CA ASN A 171 4.35 -18.99 23.71
C ASN A 171 2.93 -19.41 24.11
N ASP A 172 1.96 -18.49 24.11
CA ASP A 172 0.53 -18.79 24.34
C ASP A 172 -0.07 -19.66 23.22
N MET A 173 0.58 -19.74 22.06
CA MET A 173 0.22 -20.62 20.93
C MET A 173 1.09 -21.89 20.83
N ASP A 174 1.75 -22.29 21.93
CA ASP A 174 2.67 -23.43 21.99
C ASP A 174 3.87 -23.33 21.00
N ILE A 175 4.28 -22.13 20.67
CA ILE A 175 5.48 -21.89 19.87
C ILE A 175 6.62 -21.45 20.82
N ASP A 176 7.52 -22.38 21.13
CA ASP A 176 8.64 -22.18 22.06
C ASP A 176 9.74 -21.28 21.48
N ILE A 177 9.43 -20.01 21.24
CA ILE A 177 10.39 -18.99 20.88
C ILE A 177 10.69 -18.14 22.10
N THR A 178 11.95 -18.10 22.51
CA THR A 178 12.41 -17.35 23.69
C THR A 178 12.85 -15.94 23.37
N ASP A 179 13.36 -15.72 22.17
CA ASP A 179 13.85 -14.43 21.70
C ASP A 179 13.91 -14.40 20.18
N TYR A 180 14.14 -13.21 19.61
CA TYR A 180 14.50 -13.04 18.21
C TYR A 180 15.50 -11.90 18.03
N ARG A 181 16.26 -11.98 16.96
CA ARG A 181 17.24 -10.97 16.58
C ARG A 181 17.17 -10.71 15.09
N TYR A 182 17.25 -9.44 14.70
CA TYR A 182 17.43 -9.05 13.30
C TYR A 182 18.91 -8.73 13.05
N ASP A 183 19.47 -9.31 12.02
CA ASP A 183 20.83 -9.07 11.56
C ASP A 183 20.80 -8.08 10.39
N GLU A 184 21.31 -6.87 10.61
CA GLU A 184 21.30 -5.80 9.61
C GLU A 184 22.23 -6.09 8.43
N ASP A 185 23.31 -6.81 8.64
CA ASP A 185 24.31 -7.12 7.60
C ASP A 185 23.76 -8.15 6.60
N SER A 186 23.16 -9.21 7.11
CA SER A 186 22.56 -10.27 6.28
C SER A 186 21.09 -10.00 5.90
N HIS A 187 20.46 -8.98 6.49
CA HIS A 187 19.02 -8.70 6.37
C HIS A 187 18.15 -9.91 6.75
N GLN A 188 18.57 -10.68 7.75
CA GLN A 188 17.88 -11.89 8.19
C GLN A 188 17.37 -11.77 9.62
N LEU A 189 16.20 -12.35 9.84
CA LEU A 189 15.62 -12.52 11.16
C LEU A 189 15.97 -13.91 11.69
N PHE A 190 16.44 -14.01 12.91
CA PHE A 190 16.77 -15.23 13.63
C PHE A 190 15.84 -15.41 14.81
N MET A 191 15.33 -16.63 14.99
CA MET A 191 14.50 -17.04 16.11
C MET A 191 15.31 -17.91 17.09
N LYS A 192 15.20 -17.62 18.39
CA LYS A 192 15.88 -18.38 19.44
C LYS A 192 14.93 -19.31 20.16
N ARG A 193 15.40 -20.50 20.46
CA ARG A 193 14.66 -21.55 21.18
C ARG A 193 15.54 -22.22 22.18
N ASN A 194 14.94 -22.70 23.28
CA ASN A 194 15.62 -23.57 24.25
C ASN A 194 15.20 -25.03 24.00
N LEU A 195 16.17 -25.89 23.75
CA LEU A 195 15.99 -27.34 23.67
C LEU A 195 16.77 -28.01 24.82
N GLY A 196 16.07 -28.30 25.91
CA GLY A 196 16.70 -28.75 27.16
C GLY A 196 17.53 -27.65 27.80
N THR A 197 18.84 -27.83 27.91
CA THR A 197 19.77 -26.84 28.50
C THR A 197 20.52 -26.00 27.47
N ALA A 198 20.28 -26.24 26.18
CA ALA A 198 20.98 -25.56 25.11
C ALA A 198 20.05 -24.56 24.39
N GLU A 199 20.58 -23.37 24.11
CA GLU A 199 19.95 -22.35 23.27
C GLU A 199 20.32 -22.60 21.80
N TYR A 200 19.34 -22.57 20.92
CA TYR A 200 19.50 -22.68 19.47
C TYR A 200 18.96 -21.44 18.79
N GLU A 201 19.63 -21.02 17.74
CA GLU A 201 19.23 -19.90 16.89
C GLU A 201 19.05 -20.40 15.46
N LEU A 202 17.87 -20.19 14.89
CA LEU A 202 17.52 -20.59 13.54
C LEU A 202 17.13 -19.37 12.72
N PRO A 203 17.53 -19.29 11.43
CA PRO A 203 17.00 -18.29 10.52
C PRO A 203 15.46 -18.46 10.41
N PHE A 204 14.74 -17.35 10.35
CA PHE A 204 13.28 -17.37 10.20
C PHE A 204 12.82 -18.11 8.93
N SER A 205 13.66 -18.13 7.89
CA SER A 205 13.43 -18.92 6.66
C SER A 205 13.35 -20.43 6.90
N GLU A 206 14.01 -20.92 7.95
CA GLU A 206 14.04 -22.34 8.33
C GLU A 206 12.87 -22.75 9.25
N GLU A 207 12.08 -21.78 9.71
CA GLU A 207 10.87 -22.05 10.47
C GLU A 207 9.81 -22.76 9.60
N SER A 208 8.96 -23.59 10.23
CA SER A 208 7.87 -24.23 9.52
C SER A 208 6.91 -23.21 8.89
N ASP A 209 6.26 -23.61 7.80
CA ASP A 209 5.26 -22.75 7.14
C ASP A 209 4.13 -22.35 8.10
N GLY A 210 3.74 -23.26 9.00
CA GLY A 210 2.75 -23.01 10.04
C GLY A 210 3.21 -21.92 11.01
N THR A 211 4.42 -22.06 11.55
CA THR A 211 5.04 -21.07 12.44
C THR A 211 5.16 -19.70 11.77
N ARG A 212 5.65 -19.67 10.53
CA ARG A 212 5.77 -18.42 9.75
C ARG A 212 4.44 -17.72 9.53
N LYS A 213 3.38 -18.49 9.23
CA LYS A 213 2.01 -17.94 9.04
C LYS A 213 1.41 -17.43 10.35
N LEU A 214 1.63 -18.13 11.47
CA LEU A 214 1.18 -17.67 12.78
C LEU A 214 1.90 -16.39 13.22
N ILE A 215 3.20 -16.33 13.03
CA ILE A 215 3.99 -15.12 13.26
C ILE A 215 3.48 -13.97 12.40
N ALA A 216 3.07 -14.26 11.16
CA ALA A 216 2.51 -13.26 10.26
C ALA A 216 1.11 -12.76 10.67
N ALA A 217 0.37 -13.53 11.45
CA ALA A 217 -0.97 -13.18 11.91
C ALA A 217 -0.98 -12.31 13.18
N LEU A 218 0.12 -12.31 13.94
CA LEU A 218 0.35 -11.47 15.14
C LEU A 218 0.74 -10.05 14.77
#